data_d3340a849c81774b2ddc7d02caaacdc3
#
_entry.id   d3340a849c81774b2ddc7d02caaacdc3
#
_cell.length_a   1.000
_cell.length_b   1.000
_cell.length_c   1.000
_cell.angle_alpha   90.00
_cell.angle_beta   90.00
_cell.angle_gamma   90.00
#
_symmetry.space_group_name_H-M   'P 1'
#
loop_
_entity.id
_entity.type
_entity.pdbx_description
1 polymer ?
#
loop_
_entity_poly.entity_id
_entity_poly.type
_entity_poly.pdbx_seq_one_letter_code
_entity_poly.pdbx_strand_id
1 'polypeptide(L)'
;MRQQNQELTHVKHEFDPIFDENSEILILGTLPSVKSREQNFYYGHPQNRFWKVIAALFCEPVPERIPEKKDLLLKHHIALWDVIAECDIAGSSDSSIKNVVPAELSVILDHAPIKAIYANGAKAYDLYQKYTYPVTGRDIRKLPSTSPANAAFQMERLLGAWQEILEKHQI
;
A
#
# COMPACT_ATOMS: atom_id res chain seq x y z
N MET A 1 -11.65 28.79 -20.13
CA MET A 1 -11.90 27.54 -19.39
C MET A 1 -11.57 27.75 -17.94
N ARG A 2 -12.56 27.64 -17.11
CA ARG A 2 -12.32 27.66 -15.67
C ARG A 2 -11.73 26.30 -15.26
N GLN A 3 -10.48 26.29 -14.84
CA GLN A 3 -9.97 25.16 -14.10
C GLN A 3 -10.77 25.07 -12.81
N GLN A 4 -11.43 23.96 -12.60
CA GLN A 4 -11.99 23.68 -11.29
C GLN A 4 -10.83 23.50 -10.34
N ASN A 5 -10.59 24.51 -9.49
CA ASN A 5 -9.71 24.37 -8.36
C ASN A 5 -10.35 23.39 -7.40
N GLN A 6 -9.94 22.12 -7.47
CA GLN A 6 -10.28 21.16 -6.43
C GLN A 6 -9.61 21.60 -5.13
N GLU A 7 -10.41 21.86 -4.12
CA GLU A 7 -9.90 22.20 -2.81
C GLU A 7 -9.12 21.04 -2.22
N LEU A 8 -7.95 21.36 -1.68
CA LEU A 8 -7.16 20.40 -0.93
C LEU A 8 -7.79 20.17 0.42
N THR A 9 -7.92 18.91 0.79
CA THR A 9 -8.39 18.49 2.11
C THR A 9 -7.22 17.93 2.89
N HIS A 10 -7.09 18.32 4.17
CA HIS A 10 -6.11 17.72 5.05
C HIS A 10 -6.59 16.35 5.50
N VAL A 11 -5.77 15.32 5.30
CA VAL A 11 -6.11 13.94 5.60
C VAL A 11 -5.07 13.32 6.52
N LYS A 12 -5.54 12.66 7.58
CA LYS A 12 -4.73 11.82 8.44
C LYS A 12 -5.06 10.36 8.19
N HIS A 13 -4.03 9.52 8.25
CA HIS A 13 -4.18 8.08 8.18
C HIS A 13 -4.71 7.57 9.53
N GLU A 14 -5.96 7.13 9.56
CA GLU A 14 -6.65 6.85 10.83
C GLU A 14 -6.67 5.38 11.22
N PHE A 15 -6.30 4.47 10.32
CA PHE A 15 -6.31 3.04 10.63
C PHE A 15 -4.90 2.48 10.74
N ASP A 16 -4.78 1.47 11.60
CA ASP A 16 -3.50 0.89 11.98
C ASP A 16 -2.85 0.08 10.87
N PRO A 17 -1.52 -0.06 10.88
CA PRO A 17 -0.87 -1.02 10.01
C PRO A 17 -1.32 -2.45 10.33
N ILE A 18 -1.29 -3.30 9.32
CA ILE A 18 -1.50 -4.74 9.51
C ILE A 18 -0.12 -5.39 9.59
N PHE A 19 0.18 -6.02 10.70
CA PHE A 19 1.41 -6.81 10.86
C PHE A 19 1.33 -7.63 12.14
N ASP A 20 2.21 -8.62 12.24
CA ASP A 20 2.50 -9.30 13.50
C ASP A 20 4.00 -9.58 13.60
N GLU A 21 4.40 -10.24 14.64
CA GLU A 21 5.81 -10.57 14.92
C GLU A 21 6.44 -11.51 13.90
N ASN A 22 5.63 -12.13 13.04
CA ASN A 22 6.07 -13.06 12.00
C ASN A 22 6.06 -12.44 10.60
N SER A 23 5.69 -11.17 10.48
CA SER A 23 5.64 -10.50 9.18
C SER A 23 7.05 -10.35 8.60
N GLU A 24 7.22 -10.75 7.34
CA GLU A 24 8.51 -10.74 6.65
C GLU A 24 8.53 -9.85 5.40
N ILE A 25 7.37 -9.55 4.85
CA ILE A 25 7.22 -8.70 3.67
C ILE A 25 6.33 -7.52 4.04
N LEU A 26 6.80 -6.30 3.76
CA LEU A 26 6.01 -5.09 3.97
C LEU A 26 5.61 -4.51 2.62
N ILE A 27 4.32 -4.33 2.41
CA ILE A 27 3.78 -3.65 1.24
C ILE A 27 3.28 -2.26 1.67
N LEU A 28 3.75 -1.24 0.98
CA LEU A 28 3.38 0.14 1.26
C LEU A 28 2.61 0.75 0.09
N GLY A 29 1.42 1.26 0.38
CA GLY A 29 0.70 2.14 -0.52
C GLY A 29 1.05 3.60 -0.26
N THR A 30 0.39 4.50 -0.96
CA THR A 30 0.58 5.95 -0.82
C THR A 30 -0.24 6.49 0.34
N LEU A 31 -1.55 6.47 0.19
CA LEU A 31 -2.56 6.92 1.13
C LEU A 31 -3.87 6.22 0.78
N PRO A 32 -4.71 5.89 1.76
CA PRO A 32 -6.01 5.29 1.45
C PRO A 32 -6.86 6.19 0.54
N SER A 33 -7.55 5.58 -0.43
CA SER A 33 -8.52 6.27 -1.27
C SER A 33 -9.68 6.81 -0.44
N VAL A 34 -10.53 7.66 -1.03
CA VAL A 34 -11.74 8.15 -0.36
C VAL A 34 -12.59 6.97 0.13
N LYS A 35 -12.79 5.93 -0.69
CA LYS A 35 -13.55 4.73 -0.30
C LYS A 35 -12.90 3.97 0.85
N SER A 36 -11.58 3.82 0.83
CA SER A 36 -10.84 3.18 1.92
C SER A 36 -10.98 3.97 3.23
N ARG A 37 -10.93 5.31 3.16
CA ARG A 37 -11.11 6.17 4.33
C ARG A 37 -12.53 6.07 4.89
N GLU A 38 -13.54 6.00 4.04
CA GLU A 38 -14.94 5.80 4.46
C GLU A 38 -15.14 4.47 5.17
N GLN A 39 -14.43 3.43 4.73
CA GLN A 39 -14.51 2.08 5.31
C GLN A 39 -13.52 1.85 6.44
N ASN A 40 -12.60 2.78 6.69
CA ASN A 40 -11.48 2.66 7.62
C ASN A 40 -10.64 1.41 7.37
N PHE A 41 -10.41 1.07 6.10
CA PHE A 41 -9.58 -0.08 5.76
C PHE A 41 -8.92 0.05 4.37
N TYR A 42 -7.87 -0.74 4.15
CA TYR A 42 -7.02 -0.69 2.96
C TYR A 42 -7.71 -1.21 1.72
N TYR A 43 -7.53 -0.49 0.61
CA TYR A 43 -7.96 -0.93 -0.72
C TYR A 43 -9.46 -1.25 -0.79
N GLY A 44 -10.27 -0.40 -0.16
CA GLY A 44 -11.72 -0.58 -0.08
C GLY A 44 -12.49 -0.21 -1.36
N HIS A 45 -11.83 0.45 -2.33
CA HIS A 45 -12.48 0.77 -3.59
C HIS A 45 -12.82 -0.52 -4.35
N PRO A 46 -14.09 -0.69 -4.83
CA PRO A 46 -14.52 -1.96 -5.43
C PRO A 46 -13.69 -2.39 -6.64
N GLN A 47 -13.11 -1.46 -7.37
CA GLN A 47 -12.30 -1.74 -8.56
C GLN A 47 -10.82 -1.87 -8.27
N ASN A 48 -10.36 -1.67 -7.04
CA ASN A 48 -8.97 -1.91 -6.70
C ASN A 48 -8.71 -3.42 -6.67
N ARG A 49 -7.63 -3.83 -7.29
CA ARG A 49 -7.31 -5.24 -7.51
C ARG A 49 -6.41 -5.85 -6.43
N PHE A 50 -6.03 -5.09 -5.40
CA PHE A 50 -5.08 -5.56 -4.40
C PHE A 50 -5.48 -6.90 -3.77
N TRP A 51 -6.70 -7.00 -3.24
CA TRP A 51 -7.14 -8.23 -2.57
C TRP A 51 -7.26 -9.41 -3.52
N LYS A 52 -7.66 -9.15 -4.78
CA LYS A 52 -7.71 -10.17 -5.82
C LYS A 52 -6.31 -10.67 -6.19
N VAL A 53 -5.34 -9.76 -6.29
CA VAL A 53 -3.94 -10.10 -6.58
C VAL A 53 -3.37 -10.96 -5.48
N ILE A 54 -3.48 -10.55 -4.23
CA ILE A 54 -2.94 -11.30 -3.10
C ILE A 54 -3.59 -12.68 -3.00
N ALA A 55 -4.92 -12.76 -3.09
CA ALA A 55 -5.63 -14.04 -3.05
C ALA A 55 -5.17 -14.98 -4.17
N ALA A 56 -5.03 -14.47 -5.39
CA ALA A 56 -4.60 -15.28 -6.54
C ALA A 56 -3.17 -15.78 -6.38
N LEU A 57 -2.26 -14.94 -5.88
CA LEU A 57 -0.87 -15.35 -5.66
C LEU A 57 -0.72 -16.52 -4.68
N PHE A 58 -1.57 -16.55 -3.67
CA PHE A 58 -1.53 -17.59 -2.64
C PHE A 58 -2.59 -18.67 -2.83
N CYS A 59 -3.28 -18.68 -3.96
CA CYS A 59 -4.31 -19.67 -4.29
C CYS A 59 -5.42 -19.75 -3.23
N GLU A 60 -5.85 -18.60 -2.75
CA GLU A 60 -6.89 -18.48 -1.73
C GLU A 60 -8.13 -17.76 -2.26
N PRO A 61 -9.30 -17.96 -1.63
CA PRO A 61 -10.49 -17.19 -1.98
C PRO A 61 -10.27 -15.69 -1.74
N VAL A 62 -10.89 -14.85 -2.57
CA VAL A 62 -10.83 -13.40 -2.37
C VAL A 62 -11.56 -13.03 -1.08
N PRO A 63 -10.87 -12.39 -0.13
CA PRO A 63 -11.52 -12.01 1.13
C PRO A 63 -12.48 -10.84 0.94
N GLU A 64 -13.62 -10.87 1.60
CA GLU A 64 -14.62 -9.83 1.51
C GLU A 64 -14.69 -8.97 2.77
N ARG A 65 -14.54 -9.60 3.95
CA ARG A 65 -14.64 -8.89 5.23
C ARG A 65 -13.26 -8.55 5.79
N ILE A 66 -13.23 -7.50 6.61
CA ILE A 66 -11.99 -7.03 7.23
C ILE A 66 -11.23 -8.12 7.99
N PRO A 67 -11.87 -8.94 8.85
CA PRO A 67 -11.14 -10.01 9.53
C PRO A 67 -10.50 -11.01 8.56
N GLU A 68 -11.20 -11.36 7.48
CA GLU A 68 -10.68 -12.27 6.46
C GLU A 68 -9.48 -11.66 5.70
N LYS A 69 -9.53 -10.35 5.45
CA LYS A 69 -8.44 -9.61 4.79
C LYS A 69 -7.19 -9.61 5.66
N LYS A 70 -7.34 -9.34 6.95
CA LYS A 70 -6.23 -9.39 7.91
C LYS A 70 -5.63 -10.79 8.00
N ASP A 71 -6.47 -11.80 8.12
CA ASP A 71 -6.04 -13.20 8.24
C ASP A 71 -5.26 -13.64 7.01
N LEU A 72 -5.70 -13.25 5.81
CA LEU A 72 -4.99 -13.58 4.57
C LEU A 72 -3.56 -13.05 4.58
N LEU A 73 -3.37 -11.80 4.96
CA LEU A 73 -2.03 -11.19 5.00
C LEU A 73 -1.16 -11.81 6.09
N LEU A 74 -1.68 -11.95 7.29
CA LEU A 74 -0.89 -12.46 8.43
C LEU A 74 -0.52 -13.93 8.24
N LYS A 75 -1.42 -14.73 7.67
CA LYS A 75 -1.15 -16.13 7.34
C LYS A 75 0.05 -16.28 6.41
N HIS A 76 0.24 -15.33 5.50
CA HIS A 76 1.32 -15.36 4.52
C HIS A 76 2.49 -14.43 4.89
N HIS A 77 2.55 -13.98 6.13
CA HIS A 77 3.65 -13.16 6.68
C HIS A 77 3.80 -11.82 5.97
N ILE A 78 2.68 -11.21 5.57
CA ILE A 78 2.66 -9.92 4.88
C ILE A 78 2.18 -8.84 5.83
N ALA A 79 2.98 -7.77 5.94
CA ALA A 79 2.59 -6.52 6.60
C ALA A 79 2.10 -5.52 5.54
N LEU A 80 1.17 -4.66 5.93
CA LEU A 80 0.57 -3.67 5.06
C LEU A 80 0.42 -2.34 5.76
N TRP A 81 0.88 -1.27 5.10
CA TRP A 81 0.66 0.10 5.54
C TRP A 81 0.74 1.05 4.35
N ASP A 82 0.84 2.35 4.63
CA ASP A 82 1.03 3.39 3.63
C ASP A 82 2.21 4.27 4.00
N VAL A 83 2.82 4.93 3.00
CA VAL A 83 3.97 5.80 3.21
C VAL A 83 3.58 7.09 3.93
N ILE A 84 2.35 7.59 3.70
CA ILE A 84 1.89 8.86 4.22
C ILE A 84 1.11 8.68 5.51
N ALA A 85 1.52 9.40 6.58
CA ALA A 85 0.74 9.51 7.81
C ALA A 85 -0.31 10.62 7.70
N GLU A 86 0.05 11.76 7.12
CA GLU A 86 -0.89 12.84 6.83
C GLU A 86 -0.40 13.69 5.66
N CYS A 87 -1.31 14.32 4.97
CA CYS A 87 -1.02 15.23 3.86
C CYS A 87 -2.23 16.07 3.50
N ASP A 88 -2.03 16.97 2.54
CA ASP A 88 -3.11 17.66 1.86
C ASP A 88 -3.32 17.02 0.49
N ILE A 89 -4.55 16.71 0.14
CA ILE A 89 -4.89 16.00 -1.09
C ILE A 89 -6.26 16.45 -1.62
N ALA A 90 -6.42 16.46 -2.94
CA ALA A 90 -7.71 16.65 -3.59
C ALA A 90 -8.31 15.28 -3.94
N GLY A 91 -9.33 14.85 -3.18
CA GLY A 91 -9.98 13.54 -3.37
C GLY A 91 -9.00 12.38 -3.19
N SER A 92 -8.80 11.60 -4.24
CA SER A 92 -7.84 10.49 -4.29
C SER A 92 -6.74 10.72 -5.34
N SER A 93 -6.53 11.97 -5.76
CA SER A 93 -5.57 12.33 -6.81
C SER A 93 -4.15 12.37 -6.27
N ASP A 94 -3.33 11.37 -6.62
CA ASP A 94 -1.93 11.28 -6.19
C ASP A 94 -1.11 12.51 -6.59
N SER A 95 -1.39 13.11 -7.75
CA SER A 95 -0.68 14.29 -8.23
C SER A 95 -0.96 15.56 -7.40
N SER A 96 -2.05 15.58 -6.65
CA SER A 96 -2.43 16.72 -5.79
C SER A 96 -1.79 16.68 -4.40
N ILE A 97 -1.12 15.60 -4.03
CA ILE A 97 -0.55 15.40 -2.70
C ILE A 97 0.50 16.46 -2.37
N LYS A 98 0.31 17.15 -1.24
CA LYS A 98 1.22 18.18 -0.71
C LYS A 98 1.34 18.08 0.79
N ASN A 99 2.39 18.71 1.35
CA ASN A 99 2.60 18.78 2.78
C ASN A 99 2.62 17.42 3.46
N VAL A 100 3.40 16.50 2.91
CA VAL A 100 3.49 15.11 3.36
C VAL A 100 4.17 15.00 4.71
N VAL A 101 3.52 14.32 5.65
CA VAL A 101 4.14 13.79 6.86
C VAL A 101 4.25 12.27 6.65
N PRO A 102 5.47 11.71 6.58
CA PRO A 102 5.62 10.28 6.34
C PRO A 102 5.23 9.45 7.55
N ALA A 103 4.74 8.24 7.30
CA ALA A 103 4.48 7.27 8.35
C ALA A 103 5.78 6.84 9.02
N GLU A 104 5.73 6.63 10.32
CA GLU A 104 6.88 6.17 11.10
C GLU A 104 6.98 4.65 11.04
N LEU A 105 7.79 4.13 10.12
CA LEU A 105 7.87 2.69 9.86
C LEU A 105 8.51 1.90 11.00
N SER A 106 9.15 2.54 11.96
CA SER A 106 9.69 1.87 13.16
C SER A 106 8.61 1.09 13.91
N VAL A 107 7.35 1.52 13.83
CA VAL A 107 6.20 0.80 14.39
C VAL A 107 6.15 -0.65 13.89
N ILE A 108 6.54 -0.88 12.66
CA ILE A 108 6.59 -2.22 12.05
C ILE A 108 8.00 -2.79 12.11
N LEU A 109 9.00 -2.03 11.68
CA LEU A 109 10.36 -2.52 11.49
C LEU A 109 11.04 -2.94 12.80
N ASP A 110 10.67 -2.30 13.92
CA ASP A 110 11.22 -2.65 15.24
C ASP A 110 10.55 -3.87 15.87
N HIS A 111 9.43 -4.35 15.31
CA HIS A 111 8.61 -5.41 15.92
C HIS A 111 8.44 -6.64 15.03
N ALA A 112 8.85 -6.58 13.77
CA ALA A 112 8.71 -7.68 12.81
C ALA A 112 9.97 -7.84 11.99
N PRO A 113 10.35 -9.09 11.64
CA PRO A 113 11.57 -9.38 10.88
C PRO A 113 11.38 -9.13 9.38
N ILE A 114 11.09 -7.87 9.01
CA ILE A 114 10.84 -7.51 7.62
C ILE A 114 12.11 -7.70 6.79
N LYS A 115 12.03 -8.54 5.78
CA LYS A 115 13.14 -8.88 4.87
C LYS A 115 13.10 -8.10 3.56
N ALA A 116 11.90 -7.71 3.13
CA ALA A 116 11.70 -6.97 1.88
C ALA A 116 10.56 -5.98 2.01
N ILE A 117 10.73 -4.82 1.37
CA ILE A 117 9.71 -3.76 1.32
C ILE A 117 9.35 -3.52 -0.14
N TYR A 118 8.04 -3.47 -0.42
CA TYR A 118 7.50 -3.23 -1.75
C TYR A 118 6.58 -2.01 -1.76
N ALA A 119 6.68 -1.21 -2.80
CA ALA A 119 5.76 -0.10 -3.05
C ALA A 119 4.67 -0.53 -4.03
N ASN A 120 3.43 -0.34 -3.65
CA ASN A 120 2.29 -0.52 -4.54
C ASN A 120 2.13 0.74 -5.41
N GLY A 121 2.83 0.77 -6.54
CA GLY A 121 2.82 1.86 -7.48
C GLY A 121 3.98 2.84 -7.36
N ALA A 122 4.16 3.65 -8.40
CA ALA A 122 5.26 4.59 -8.53
C ALA A 122 5.20 5.72 -7.49
N LYS A 123 4.01 6.20 -7.16
CA LYS A 123 3.87 7.31 -6.20
C LYS A 123 4.34 6.91 -4.80
N ALA A 124 3.96 5.73 -4.33
CA ALA A 124 4.43 5.20 -3.06
C ALA A 124 5.96 5.02 -3.08
N TYR A 125 6.49 4.50 -4.17
CA TYR A 125 7.93 4.35 -4.36
C TYR A 125 8.67 5.69 -4.25
N ASP A 126 8.22 6.70 -5.00
CA ASP A 126 8.87 8.01 -5.03
C ASP A 126 8.82 8.70 -3.68
N LEU A 127 7.69 8.63 -2.98
CA LEU A 127 7.52 9.21 -1.65
C LEU A 127 8.40 8.50 -0.62
N TYR A 128 8.51 7.18 -0.69
CA TYR A 128 9.40 6.43 0.18
C TYR A 128 10.85 6.87 -0.02
N GLN A 129 11.32 6.96 -1.25
CA GLN A 129 12.69 7.37 -1.56
C GLN A 129 12.98 8.78 -1.04
N LYS A 130 12.00 9.67 -1.15
CA LYS A 130 12.17 11.06 -0.74
C LYS A 130 12.13 11.25 0.78
N TYR A 131 11.17 10.64 1.46
CA TYR A 131 10.88 10.94 2.87
C TYR A 131 11.28 9.84 3.84
N THR A 132 11.27 8.60 3.42
CA THR A 132 11.37 7.44 4.31
C THR A 132 12.73 6.76 4.22
N TYR A 133 13.27 6.59 3.02
CA TYR A 133 14.58 5.99 2.83
C TYR A 133 15.68 6.69 3.64
N PRO A 134 15.76 8.03 3.69
CA PRO A 134 16.78 8.71 4.50
C PRO A 134 16.73 8.36 5.99
N VAL A 135 15.57 7.94 6.48
CA VAL A 135 15.38 7.56 7.90
C VAL A 135 15.65 6.07 8.13
N THR A 136 15.14 5.20 7.24
CA THR A 136 15.24 3.74 7.43
C THR A 136 16.50 3.11 6.87
N GLY A 137 17.06 3.69 5.80
CA GLY A 137 18.15 3.08 5.04
C GLY A 137 17.80 1.76 4.38
N ARG A 138 16.51 1.39 4.34
CA ARG A 138 16.03 0.12 3.78
C ARG A 138 15.57 0.32 2.34
N ASP A 139 16.08 -0.53 1.45
CA ASP A 139 15.69 -0.50 0.04
C ASP A 139 14.22 -0.89 -0.13
N ILE A 140 13.60 -0.31 -1.15
CA ILE A 140 12.23 -0.63 -1.55
C ILE A 140 12.19 -1.03 -3.02
N ARG A 141 11.34 -1.99 -3.36
CA ARG A 141 11.10 -2.41 -4.74
C ARG A 141 9.74 -1.91 -5.20
N LYS A 142 9.68 -1.45 -6.43
CA LYS A 142 8.45 -0.92 -7.01
C LYS A 142 7.67 -2.02 -7.71
N LEU A 143 6.38 -2.15 -7.36
CA LEU A 143 5.43 -2.98 -8.07
C LEU A 143 4.41 -2.11 -8.81
N PRO A 144 3.84 -2.59 -9.93
CA PRO A 144 2.78 -1.83 -10.61
C PRO A 144 1.57 -1.67 -9.70
N SER A 145 0.94 -0.49 -9.74
CA SER A 145 -0.19 -0.17 -8.90
C SER A 145 -1.39 -1.08 -9.18
N THR A 146 -2.05 -1.52 -8.11
CA THR A 146 -3.31 -2.26 -8.18
C THR A 146 -4.52 -1.35 -8.40
N SER A 147 -4.33 -0.03 -8.38
CA SER A 147 -5.38 0.96 -8.59
C SER A 147 -6.04 0.80 -9.96
N PRO A 148 -7.37 1.02 -10.07
CA PRO A 148 -8.03 1.06 -11.37
C PRO A 148 -7.52 2.17 -12.28
N ALA A 149 -6.89 3.20 -11.73
CA ALA A 149 -6.23 4.25 -12.52
C ALA A 149 -5.04 3.72 -13.34
N ASN A 150 -4.46 2.59 -12.96
CA ASN A 150 -3.41 1.91 -13.71
C ASN A 150 -4.01 0.95 -14.75
N ALA A 151 -4.78 1.51 -15.70
CA ALA A 151 -5.54 0.73 -16.67
C ALA A 151 -4.67 -0.07 -17.66
N ALA A 152 -3.42 0.35 -17.87
CA ALA A 152 -2.48 -0.35 -18.75
C ALA A 152 -2.09 -1.74 -18.23
N PHE A 153 -2.18 -1.95 -16.91
CA PHE A 153 -1.91 -3.24 -16.29
C PHE A 153 -3.22 -3.98 -16.05
N GLN A 154 -3.52 -4.93 -16.92
CA GLN A 154 -4.62 -5.87 -16.70
C GLN A 154 -4.21 -6.90 -15.65
N MET A 155 -5.18 -7.65 -15.12
CA MET A 155 -4.98 -8.59 -14.01
C MET A 155 -3.84 -9.58 -14.26
N GLU A 156 -3.73 -10.12 -15.46
CA GLU A 156 -2.68 -11.06 -15.81
C GLU A 156 -1.28 -10.46 -15.70
N ARG A 157 -1.09 -9.23 -16.17
CA ARG A 157 0.19 -8.52 -16.04
C ARG A 157 0.50 -8.15 -14.59
N LEU A 158 -0.52 -7.76 -13.84
CA LEU A 158 -0.34 -7.49 -12.41
C LEU A 158 0.13 -8.73 -11.68
N LEU A 159 -0.54 -9.86 -11.89
CA LEU A 159 -0.15 -11.12 -11.26
C LEU A 159 1.27 -11.51 -11.60
N GLY A 160 1.66 -11.37 -12.88
CA GLY A 160 3.02 -11.67 -13.31
C GLY A 160 4.08 -10.82 -12.60
N ALA A 161 3.82 -9.52 -12.45
CA ALA A 161 4.75 -8.61 -11.77
C ALA A 161 4.77 -8.82 -10.26
N TRP A 162 3.61 -9.05 -9.65
CA TRP A 162 3.48 -9.21 -8.20
C TRP A 162 3.99 -10.55 -7.68
N GLN A 163 4.24 -11.53 -8.57
CA GLN A 163 4.87 -12.80 -8.17
C GLN A 163 6.22 -12.61 -7.49
N GLU A 164 6.86 -11.47 -7.66
CA GLU A 164 8.11 -11.14 -6.98
C GLU A 164 8.02 -11.26 -5.46
N ILE A 165 6.85 -10.99 -4.87
CA ILE A 165 6.67 -11.12 -3.42
C ILE A 165 6.72 -12.58 -2.94
N LEU A 166 6.51 -13.53 -3.84
CA LEU A 166 6.60 -14.97 -3.54
C LEU A 166 8.05 -15.47 -3.58
N GLU A 167 8.97 -14.70 -4.15
CA GLU A 167 10.37 -15.07 -4.18
C GLU A 167 10.89 -15.18 -2.75
N LYS A 168 11.62 -16.24 -2.49
CA LYS A 168 12.25 -16.40 -1.19
C LYS A 168 13.34 -15.34 -1.04
N HIS A 169 13.06 -14.35 -0.21
CA HIS A 169 14.06 -13.36 0.18
C HIS A 169 15.04 -14.05 1.13
N GLN A 170 15.82 -14.96 0.59
CA GLN A 170 16.90 -15.57 1.33
C GLN A 170 18.05 -14.58 1.43
N ILE A 171 18.45 -14.35 2.65
CA ILE A 171 19.68 -13.66 2.95
C ILE A 171 20.86 -14.54 2.56
#